data_63b0040261f5bc4def91e9d089eb77c3
#
_entry.id   63b0040261f5bc4def91e9d089eb77c3
#
_cell.length_a   1.000
_cell.length_b   1.000
_cell.length_c   1.000
_cell.angle_alpha   90.00
_cell.angle_beta   90.00
_cell.angle_gamma   90.00
#
_symmetry.space_group_name_H-M   'P 1'
#
loop_
_entity.id
_entity.type
_entity.pdbx_description
1 polymer ?
#
loop_
_entity_poly.entity_id
_entity_poly.type
_entity_poly.pdbx_seq_one_letter_code
_entity_poly.pdbx_strand_id
1 'polypeptide(L)'
;MWNITEEKLTDFKQTAKNRLSPDNSVAFMFGTMIWCSIVMFFIIFGLIKFGWSAFPSTFEKVVVFLEVVFYVLQIGLLFIFTKPKMFIKYQKSLSVLTLFYAFQLGTIGFVSVVIKKAFDYPNDSLTLTYVGLLIAGAVLAHILCTVSIFKQAEHGKFNGEDSSGFFFDKTIIFTVLGSVIYVVVLLILLTVHLFGESSLDKIFFYFILSVILYAVAIGAAEFQLLAYCKYKFPSFNISWHDYDREKRKRLKKYDRNANKKKKKMS
;
A
#
# COMPACT_ATOMS: atom_id res chain seq x y z
N MET A 1 -5.40 -21.25 -14.57
CA MET A 1 -6.39 -20.20 -14.31
C MET A 1 -7.12 -20.57 -13.02
N TRP A 2 -7.31 -19.65 -12.06
CA TRP A 2 -7.93 -19.97 -10.78
C TRP A 2 -9.40 -20.34 -10.94
N ASN A 3 -9.84 -21.47 -10.35
CA ASN A 3 -11.23 -21.94 -10.41
C ASN A 3 -12.04 -21.45 -9.18
N ILE A 4 -12.11 -20.12 -9.03
CA ILE A 4 -12.84 -19.47 -7.94
C ILE A 4 -14.27 -19.22 -8.41
N THR A 5 -15.25 -19.65 -7.60
CA THR A 5 -16.69 -19.35 -7.80
C THR A 5 -17.12 -18.26 -6.81
N GLU A 6 -18.20 -17.54 -7.13
CA GLU A 6 -18.67 -16.43 -6.28
C GLU A 6 -19.16 -16.92 -4.91
N GLU A 7 -19.75 -18.10 -4.85
CA GLU A 7 -20.26 -18.73 -3.62
C GLU A 7 -19.17 -18.94 -2.56
N LYS A 8 -17.95 -19.24 -3.01
CA LYS A 8 -16.78 -19.42 -2.14
C LYS A 8 -16.24 -18.12 -1.53
N LEU A 9 -16.81 -16.97 -1.86
CA LEU A 9 -16.29 -15.64 -1.54
C LEU A 9 -17.26 -14.79 -0.71
N THR A 10 -18.22 -15.38 -0.04
CA THR A 10 -19.31 -14.68 0.66
C THR A 10 -18.77 -13.67 1.69
N ASP A 11 -17.85 -14.08 2.55
CA ASP A 11 -17.26 -13.24 3.59
C ASP A 11 -16.30 -12.21 2.98
N PHE A 12 -15.54 -12.59 1.94
CA PHE A 12 -14.70 -11.65 1.23
C PHE A 12 -15.52 -10.55 0.53
N LYS A 13 -16.71 -10.90 0.04
CA LYS A 13 -17.66 -9.92 -0.53
C LYS A 13 -18.11 -8.90 0.52
N GLN A 14 -18.32 -9.33 1.76
CA GLN A 14 -18.62 -8.41 2.86
C GLN A 14 -17.42 -7.52 3.20
N THR A 15 -16.22 -8.08 3.23
CA THR A 15 -14.97 -7.32 3.41
C THR A 15 -14.77 -6.30 2.28
N ALA A 16 -15.05 -6.68 1.02
CA ALA A 16 -14.99 -5.80 -0.15
C ALA A 16 -15.97 -4.62 -0.06
N LYS A 17 -17.16 -4.81 0.53
CA LYS A 17 -18.14 -3.74 0.76
C LYS A 17 -17.81 -2.84 1.94
N ASN A 18 -17.08 -3.34 2.93
CA ASN A 18 -16.74 -2.63 4.15
C ASN A 18 -15.33 -2.04 4.08
N ARG A 19 -14.32 -2.83 4.49
CA ARG A 19 -12.93 -2.39 4.62
C ARG A 19 -12.29 -2.01 3.27
N LEU A 20 -12.59 -2.77 2.23
CA LEU A 20 -12.06 -2.57 0.88
C LEU A 20 -13.07 -1.83 -0.04
N SER A 21 -13.99 -1.08 0.55
CA SER A 21 -14.96 -0.28 -0.22
C SER A 21 -14.27 0.78 -1.08
N PRO A 22 -14.91 1.26 -2.15
CA PRO A 22 -14.36 2.33 -2.97
C PRO A 22 -13.99 3.60 -2.19
N ASP A 23 -14.79 3.97 -1.17
CA ASP A 23 -14.48 5.10 -0.27
C ASP A 23 -13.17 4.90 0.47
N ASN A 24 -12.97 3.69 1.04
CA ASN A 24 -11.76 3.38 1.79
C ASN A 24 -10.54 3.24 0.88
N SER A 25 -10.72 2.79 -0.36
CA SER A 25 -9.67 2.80 -1.38
C SER A 25 -9.21 4.24 -1.68
N VAL A 26 -10.15 5.18 -1.85
CA VAL A 26 -9.81 6.60 -2.06
C VAL A 26 -9.16 7.20 -0.81
N ALA A 27 -9.64 6.87 0.39
CA ALA A 27 -9.01 7.31 1.65
C ALA A 27 -7.58 6.79 1.79
N PHE A 28 -7.33 5.53 1.40
CA PHE A 28 -6.00 4.94 1.36
C PHE A 28 -5.09 5.67 0.35
N MET A 29 -5.58 5.95 -0.87
CA MET A 29 -4.85 6.74 -1.87
C MET A 29 -4.49 8.12 -1.33
N PHE A 30 -5.41 8.78 -0.62
CA PHE A 30 -5.15 10.08 0.00
C PHE A 30 -4.07 9.99 1.08
N GLY A 31 -4.14 9.00 1.97
CA GLY A 31 -3.10 8.76 2.98
C GLY A 31 -1.71 8.49 2.36
N THR A 32 -1.67 7.69 1.29
CA THR A 32 -0.44 7.46 0.52
C THR A 32 0.11 8.75 -0.06
N MET A 33 -0.75 9.62 -0.61
CA MET A 33 -0.31 10.91 -1.16
C MET A 33 0.29 11.83 -0.11
N ILE A 34 -0.23 11.84 1.11
CA ILE A 34 0.39 12.61 2.21
C ILE A 34 1.82 12.12 2.46
N TRP A 35 2.01 10.81 2.55
CA TRP A 35 3.33 10.21 2.74
C TRP A 35 4.28 10.51 1.57
N CYS A 36 3.83 10.29 0.34
CA CYS A 36 4.62 10.59 -0.85
C CYS A 36 4.99 12.08 -0.92
N SER A 37 4.08 12.98 -0.53
CA SER A 37 4.32 14.43 -0.53
C SER A 37 5.46 14.83 0.41
N ILE A 38 5.64 14.14 1.54
CA ILE A 38 6.75 14.40 2.47
C ILE A 38 8.09 14.13 1.77
N VAL A 39 8.24 12.99 1.11
CA VAL A 39 9.47 12.65 0.38
C VAL A 39 9.66 13.53 -0.84
N MET A 40 8.60 13.73 -1.63
CA MET A 40 8.65 14.53 -2.85
C MET A 40 8.93 16.01 -2.59
N PHE A 41 8.55 16.53 -1.42
CA PHE A 41 8.90 17.91 -1.03
C PHE A 41 10.41 18.15 -1.09
N PHE A 42 11.21 17.25 -0.52
CA PHE A 42 12.66 17.39 -0.53
C PHE A 42 13.25 17.22 -1.93
N ILE A 43 12.70 16.29 -2.73
CA ILE A 43 13.15 16.04 -4.11
C ILE A 43 12.87 17.28 -4.99
N ILE A 44 11.64 17.80 -4.94
CA ILE A 44 11.23 18.97 -5.73
C ILE A 44 11.97 20.22 -5.28
N PHE A 45 12.16 20.41 -3.97
CA PHE A 45 12.95 21.51 -3.44
C PHE A 45 14.40 21.46 -3.96
N GLY A 46 15.02 20.27 -3.97
CA GLY A 46 16.35 20.05 -4.55
C GLY A 46 16.40 20.41 -6.04
N LEU A 47 15.39 19.99 -6.82
CA LEU A 47 15.27 20.32 -8.23
C LEU A 47 15.11 21.82 -8.48
N ILE A 48 14.28 22.52 -7.69
CA ILE A 48 14.06 23.95 -7.83
C ILE A 48 15.32 24.72 -7.49
N LYS A 49 16.02 24.36 -6.40
CA LYS A 49 17.18 25.11 -5.89
C LYS A 49 18.46 24.86 -6.69
N PHE A 50 18.70 23.64 -7.11
CA PHE A 50 19.97 23.19 -7.70
C PHE A 50 19.81 22.63 -9.12
N GLY A 51 18.60 22.53 -9.64
CA GLY A 51 18.33 21.87 -10.92
C GLY A 51 18.77 20.40 -10.92
N TRP A 52 19.02 19.86 -12.10
CA TRP A 52 19.50 18.48 -12.28
C TRP A 52 20.93 18.23 -11.77
N SER A 53 21.67 19.27 -11.42
CA SER A 53 23.01 19.15 -10.80
C SER A 53 22.95 18.63 -9.35
N ALA A 54 21.77 18.68 -8.73
CA ALA A 54 21.53 18.04 -7.42
C ALA A 54 21.68 16.52 -7.46
N PHE A 55 21.52 15.91 -8.66
CA PHE A 55 21.52 14.47 -8.88
C PHE A 55 22.68 14.11 -9.82
N PRO A 56 23.88 13.79 -9.28
CA PRO A 56 25.08 13.65 -10.09
C PRO A 56 25.08 12.44 -11.03
N SER A 57 24.48 11.32 -10.62
CA SER A 57 24.46 10.09 -11.42
C SER A 57 23.26 10.06 -12.39
N THR A 58 23.45 9.40 -13.54
CA THR A 58 22.35 9.14 -14.49
C THR A 58 21.24 8.31 -13.84
N PHE A 59 21.61 7.35 -12.99
CA PHE A 59 20.67 6.53 -12.25
C PHE A 59 19.76 7.38 -11.35
N GLU A 60 20.33 8.28 -10.54
CA GLU A 60 19.57 9.20 -9.69
C GLU A 60 18.61 10.08 -10.51
N LYS A 61 19.06 10.61 -11.64
CA LYS A 61 18.22 11.42 -12.53
C LYS A 61 17.03 10.65 -13.07
N VAL A 62 17.25 9.40 -13.49
CA VAL A 62 16.16 8.53 -13.99
C VAL A 62 15.16 8.22 -12.88
N VAL A 63 15.64 7.85 -11.67
CA VAL A 63 14.76 7.59 -10.53
C VAL A 63 13.93 8.81 -10.18
N VAL A 64 14.57 9.99 -10.04
CA VAL A 64 13.87 11.24 -9.73
C VAL A 64 12.85 11.61 -10.80
N PHE A 65 13.19 11.46 -12.07
CA PHE A 65 12.27 11.74 -13.17
C PHE A 65 11.03 10.84 -13.10
N LEU A 66 11.23 9.53 -12.92
CA LEU A 66 10.13 8.57 -12.81
C LEU A 66 9.24 8.88 -11.58
N GLU A 67 9.84 9.21 -10.44
CA GLU A 67 9.08 9.54 -9.23
C GLU A 67 8.26 10.83 -9.39
N VAL A 68 8.81 11.87 -10.02
CA VAL A 68 8.06 13.09 -10.33
C VAL A 68 6.88 12.78 -11.25
N VAL A 69 7.10 11.99 -12.31
CA VAL A 69 6.02 11.58 -13.23
C VAL A 69 4.94 10.79 -12.48
N PHE A 70 5.31 9.82 -11.66
CA PHE A 70 4.37 9.03 -10.88
C PHE A 70 3.60 9.89 -9.88
N TYR A 71 4.27 10.81 -9.21
CA TYR A 71 3.65 11.71 -8.25
C TYR A 71 2.60 12.62 -8.90
N VAL A 72 2.93 13.24 -10.04
CA VAL A 72 1.99 14.07 -10.81
C VAL A 72 0.79 13.23 -11.27
N LEU A 73 1.04 12.02 -11.79
CA LEU A 73 0.00 11.09 -12.20
C LEU A 73 -0.93 10.72 -11.02
N GLN A 74 -0.36 10.43 -9.86
CA GLN A 74 -1.12 10.10 -8.66
C GLN A 74 -2.01 11.25 -8.20
N ILE A 75 -1.49 12.49 -8.19
CA ILE A 75 -2.28 13.69 -7.87
C ILE A 75 -3.47 13.78 -8.83
N GLY A 76 -3.24 13.68 -10.14
CA GLY A 76 -4.30 13.74 -11.15
C GLY A 76 -5.36 12.65 -10.96
N LEU A 77 -4.94 11.41 -10.73
CA LEU A 77 -5.84 10.29 -10.47
C LEU A 77 -6.64 10.50 -9.17
N LEU A 78 -6.00 10.97 -8.10
CA LEU A 78 -6.69 11.25 -6.84
C LEU A 78 -7.79 12.29 -7.04
N PHE A 79 -7.52 13.40 -7.75
CA PHE A 79 -8.54 14.40 -8.08
C PHE A 79 -9.74 13.82 -8.82
N ILE A 80 -9.52 12.90 -9.76
CA ILE A 80 -10.60 12.23 -10.49
C ILE A 80 -11.44 11.38 -9.52
N PHE A 81 -10.79 10.61 -8.65
CA PHE A 81 -11.45 9.66 -7.75
C PHE A 81 -11.99 10.29 -6.46
N THR A 82 -11.75 11.57 -6.16
CA THR A 82 -12.44 12.27 -5.06
C THR A 82 -13.95 12.44 -5.32
N LYS A 83 -14.37 12.40 -6.59
CA LYS A 83 -15.78 12.51 -6.95
C LYS A 83 -16.49 11.15 -6.79
N PRO A 84 -17.52 11.01 -5.89
CA PRO A 84 -18.18 9.74 -5.63
C PRO A 84 -18.73 9.02 -6.86
N LYS A 85 -19.28 9.77 -7.82
CA LYS A 85 -19.76 9.19 -9.08
C LYS A 85 -18.65 8.54 -9.90
N MET A 86 -17.42 9.11 -9.85
CA MET A 86 -16.27 8.60 -10.60
C MET A 86 -15.75 7.32 -9.99
N PHE A 87 -15.54 7.28 -8.67
CA PHE A 87 -15.00 6.05 -8.07
C PHE A 87 -16.00 4.88 -8.10
N ILE A 88 -17.32 5.13 -8.10
CA ILE A 88 -18.31 4.08 -8.31
C ILE A 88 -18.33 3.63 -9.77
N LYS A 89 -18.29 4.56 -10.73
CA LYS A 89 -18.28 4.21 -12.16
C LYS A 89 -17.05 3.39 -12.55
N TYR A 90 -15.88 3.75 -12.02
CA TYR A 90 -14.59 3.15 -12.38
C TYR A 90 -13.99 2.30 -11.24
N GLN A 91 -14.83 1.69 -10.40
CA GLN A 91 -14.36 0.94 -9.22
C GLN A 91 -13.46 -0.27 -9.53
N LYS A 92 -13.55 -0.84 -10.73
CA LYS A 92 -12.64 -1.87 -11.23
C LYS A 92 -11.23 -1.30 -11.40
N SER A 93 -11.11 -0.19 -12.12
CA SER A 93 -9.83 0.51 -12.30
C SER A 93 -9.30 1.05 -10.97
N LEU A 94 -10.18 1.55 -10.10
CA LEU A 94 -9.82 2.02 -8.77
C LEU A 94 -9.13 0.91 -7.95
N SER A 95 -9.63 -0.32 -7.99
CA SER A 95 -9.01 -1.43 -7.25
C SER A 95 -7.59 -1.77 -7.76
N VAL A 96 -7.32 -1.62 -9.04
CA VAL A 96 -5.97 -1.76 -9.61
C VAL A 96 -5.08 -0.56 -9.24
N LEU A 97 -5.63 0.65 -9.31
CA LEU A 97 -4.90 1.86 -8.92
C LEU A 97 -4.52 1.85 -7.44
N THR A 98 -5.37 1.30 -6.58
CA THR A 98 -5.05 1.13 -5.15
C THR A 98 -3.79 0.28 -4.95
N LEU A 99 -3.57 -0.75 -5.78
CA LEU A 99 -2.32 -1.53 -5.76
C LEU A 99 -1.12 -0.67 -6.15
N PHE A 100 -1.26 0.15 -7.19
CA PHE A 100 -0.17 1.07 -7.59
C PHE A 100 0.20 2.04 -6.47
N TYR A 101 -0.79 2.64 -5.79
CA TYR A 101 -0.54 3.49 -4.63
C TYR A 101 0.08 2.72 -3.46
N ALA A 102 -0.32 1.47 -3.25
CA ALA A 102 0.27 0.63 -2.21
C ALA A 102 1.76 0.40 -2.47
N PHE A 103 2.15 0.02 -3.68
CA PHE A 103 3.57 -0.15 -4.03
C PHE A 103 4.36 1.15 -3.88
N GLN A 104 3.80 2.28 -4.32
CA GLN A 104 4.45 3.58 -4.13
C GLN A 104 4.63 3.91 -2.64
N LEU A 105 3.64 3.63 -1.79
CA LEU A 105 3.75 3.81 -0.34
C LEU A 105 4.93 3.03 0.24
N GLY A 106 5.14 1.78 -0.23
CA GLY A 106 6.22 0.93 0.25
C GLY A 106 7.60 1.33 -0.25
N THR A 107 7.71 1.90 -1.45
CA THR A 107 9.00 2.12 -2.13
C THR A 107 9.51 3.55 -2.08
N ILE A 108 8.63 4.56 -2.03
CA ILE A 108 9.01 5.97 -2.14
C ILE A 108 10.04 6.40 -1.08
N GLY A 109 9.99 5.84 0.13
CA GLY A 109 10.94 6.14 1.19
C GLY A 109 12.39 5.77 0.83
N PHE A 110 12.58 4.70 0.04
CA PHE A 110 13.92 4.29 -0.40
C PHE A 110 14.53 5.21 -1.45
N VAL A 111 13.74 6.04 -2.11
CA VAL A 111 14.25 7.07 -3.03
C VAL A 111 15.15 8.06 -2.30
N SER A 112 14.85 8.35 -1.02
CA SER A 112 15.68 9.20 -0.17
C SER A 112 17.09 8.63 0.06
N VAL A 113 17.21 7.29 0.04
CA VAL A 113 18.50 6.59 0.16
C VAL A 113 19.27 6.61 -1.15
N VAL A 114 18.57 6.55 -2.28
CA VAL A 114 19.17 6.61 -3.63
C VAL A 114 19.76 8.00 -3.92
N ILE A 115 19.15 9.07 -3.39
CA ILE A 115 19.56 10.44 -3.66
C ILE A 115 20.59 10.91 -2.63
N LYS A 116 21.87 10.81 -2.98
CA LYS A 116 23.02 11.07 -2.11
C LYS A 116 23.02 12.42 -1.40
N LYS A 117 22.65 13.50 -2.10
CA LYS A 117 22.75 14.87 -1.57
C LYS A 117 21.55 15.34 -0.74
N ALA A 118 20.42 14.65 -0.81
CA ALA A 118 19.21 15.14 -0.17
C ALA A 118 19.14 14.83 1.33
N PHE A 119 19.74 13.72 1.77
CA PHE A 119 19.53 13.19 3.14
C PHE A 119 20.79 12.72 3.84
N ASP A 120 21.99 12.92 3.25
CA ASP A 120 23.28 12.49 3.78
C ASP A 120 23.34 11.00 4.19
N TYR A 121 22.62 10.16 3.45
CA TYR A 121 22.70 8.71 3.59
C TYR A 121 23.84 8.13 2.75
N PRO A 122 24.55 7.10 3.27
CA PRO A 122 25.50 6.35 2.45
C PRO A 122 24.78 5.79 1.22
N ASN A 123 25.32 6.09 0.06
CA ASN A 123 24.82 5.64 -1.25
C ASN A 123 25.96 4.90 -1.98
N ASP A 124 26.66 4.04 -1.26
CA ASP A 124 27.64 3.15 -1.84
C ASP A 124 26.97 1.92 -2.49
N SER A 125 27.73 1.19 -3.30
CA SER A 125 27.23 0.03 -4.04
C SER A 125 26.64 -1.03 -3.11
N LEU A 126 27.19 -1.19 -1.90
CA LEU A 126 26.74 -2.19 -0.95
C LEU A 126 25.40 -1.81 -0.32
N THR A 127 25.25 -0.54 0.08
CA THR A 127 23.96 0.00 0.59
C THR A 127 22.86 -0.12 -0.45
N LEU A 128 23.13 0.23 -1.72
CA LEU A 128 22.14 0.06 -2.81
C LEU A 128 21.81 -1.42 -3.05
N THR A 129 22.78 -2.32 -2.87
CA THR A 129 22.54 -3.77 -2.95
C THR A 129 21.59 -4.23 -1.83
N TYR A 130 21.76 -3.77 -0.59
CA TYR A 130 20.84 -4.08 0.52
C TYR A 130 19.44 -3.56 0.24
N VAL A 131 19.29 -2.35 -0.27
CA VAL A 131 17.96 -1.81 -0.67
C VAL A 131 17.34 -2.68 -1.76
N GLY A 132 18.12 -3.08 -2.76
CA GLY A 132 17.67 -3.98 -3.81
C GLY A 132 17.20 -5.34 -3.27
N LEU A 133 17.94 -5.93 -2.33
CA LEU A 133 17.55 -7.18 -1.66
C LEU A 133 16.28 -7.03 -0.82
N LEU A 134 16.12 -5.92 -0.09
CA LEU A 134 14.89 -5.63 0.66
C LEU A 134 13.67 -5.56 -0.27
N ILE A 135 13.78 -4.85 -1.39
CA ILE A 135 12.71 -4.74 -2.38
C ILE A 135 12.42 -6.11 -3.03
N ALA A 136 13.44 -6.86 -3.41
CA ALA A 136 13.27 -8.20 -3.99
C ALA A 136 12.57 -9.17 -3.02
N GLY A 137 12.94 -9.14 -1.73
CA GLY A 137 12.29 -9.92 -0.68
C GLY A 137 10.82 -9.52 -0.49
N ALA A 138 10.50 -8.23 -0.55
CA ALA A 138 9.12 -7.74 -0.45
C ALA A 138 8.26 -8.18 -1.65
N VAL A 139 8.82 -8.14 -2.86
CA VAL A 139 8.15 -8.66 -4.07
C VAL A 139 7.88 -10.16 -3.92
N LEU A 140 8.85 -10.93 -3.43
CA LEU A 140 8.66 -12.37 -3.15
C LEU A 140 7.56 -12.60 -2.11
N ALA A 141 7.58 -11.86 -1.00
CA ALA A 141 6.54 -11.94 0.03
C ALA A 141 5.15 -11.62 -0.55
N HIS A 142 5.04 -10.58 -1.39
CA HIS A 142 3.80 -10.24 -2.09
C HIS A 142 3.30 -11.38 -2.97
N ILE A 143 4.17 -12.00 -3.77
CA ILE A 143 3.82 -13.13 -4.65
C ILE A 143 3.33 -14.31 -3.81
N LEU A 144 4.04 -14.69 -2.75
CA LEU A 144 3.66 -15.79 -1.88
C LEU A 144 2.30 -15.55 -1.21
N CYS A 145 2.08 -14.35 -0.67
CA CYS A 145 0.78 -13.97 -0.08
C CYS A 145 -0.33 -13.96 -1.11
N THR A 146 -0.06 -13.46 -2.32
CA THR A 146 -1.05 -13.46 -3.43
C THR A 146 -1.43 -14.87 -3.83
N VAL A 147 -0.46 -15.76 -4.03
CA VAL A 147 -0.74 -17.17 -4.36
C VAL A 147 -1.52 -17.84 -3.24
N SER A 148 -1.16 -17.57 -1.97
CA SER A 148 -1.87 -18.13 -0.82
C SER A 148 -3.31 -17.66 -0.74
N ILE A 149 -3.59 -16.36 -0.87
CA ILE A 149 -4.96 -15.84 -0.77
C ILE A 149 -5.85 -16.34 -1.93
N PHE A 150 -5.30 -16.48 -3.14
CA PHE A 150 -6.03 -17.06 -4.26
C PHE A 150 -6.32 -18.54 -4.06
N LYS A 151 -5.38 -19.33 -3.50
CA LYS A 151 -5.64 -20.72 -3.12
C LYS A 151 -6.71 -20.82 -2.04
N GLN A 152 -6.69 -19.98 -1.02
CA GLN A 152 -7.73 -19.93 0.01
C GLN A 152 -9.09 -19.64 -0.60
N ALA A 153 -9.19 -18.68 -1.54
CA ALA A 153 -10.41 -18.37 -2.26
C ALA A 153 -10.91 -19.56 -3.10
N GLU A 154 -10.02 -20.29 -3.77
CA GLU A 154 -10.35 -21.47 -4.55
C GLU A 154 -10.88 -22.63 -3.66
N HIS A 155 -10.31 -22.80 -2.45
CA HIS A 155 -10.75 -23.80 -1.48
C HIS A 155 -11.96 -23.39 -0.64
N GLY A 156 -12.53 -22.20 -0.86
CA GLY A 156 -13.75 -21.75 -0.17
C GLY A 156 -13.55 -21.31 1.28
N LYS A 157 -12.31 -21.00 1.72
CA LYS A 157 -12.03 -20.50 3.08
C LYS A 157 -12.68 -19.15 3.41
N PHE A 158 -13.33 -18.51 2.44
CA PHE A 158 -14.08 -17.26 2.63
C PHE A 158 -15.61 -17.48 2.61
N ASN A 159 -16.10 -18.69 2.95
CA ASN A 159 -17.51 -19.07 2.95
C ASN A 159 -18.05 -19.38 4.35
N GLY A 160 -18.06 -18.41 5.25
CA GLY A 160 -18.92 -18.30 6.43
C GLY A 160 -18.67 -19.23 7.62
N GLU A 161 -18.43 -20.51 7.46
CA GLU A 161 -18.39 -21.48 8.59
C GLU A 161 -17.00 -21.70 9.18
N ASP A 162 -15.93 -21.46 8.41
CA ASP A 162 -14.53 -21.65 8.81
C ASP A 162 -13.65 -20.43 8.51
N SER A 163 -14.21 -19.22 8.57
CA SER A 163 -13.47 -18.00 8.24
C SER A 163 -12.41 -17.66 9.30
N SER A 164 -11.36 -18.47 9.36
CA SER A 164 -10.10 -18.00 9.90
C SER A 164 -9.63 -16.87 8.97
N GLY A 165 -9.68 -15.63 9.45
CA GLY A 165 -9.37 -14.48 8.61
C GLY A 165 -8.03 -14.65 7.87
N PHE A 166 -7.84 -13.90 6.77
CA PHE A 166 -6.66 -13.91 5.91
C PHE A 166 -5.31 -14.10 6.64
N PHE A 167 -5.14 -13.46 7.80
CA PHE A 167 -3.89 -13.50 8.57
C PHE A 167 -3.65 -14.81 9.36
N PHE A 168 -4.61 -15.72 9.46
CA PHE A 168 -4.47 -16.99 10.21
C PHE A 168 -4.11 -18.18 9.34
N ASP A 169 -3.92 -18.01 8.02
CA ASP A 169 -3.42 -19.08 7.18
C ASP A 169 -1.94 -19.36 7.46
N LYS A 170 -1.59 -20.63 7.60
CA LYS A 170 -0.21 -21.07 7.91
C LYS A 170 0.82 -20.50 6.93
N THR A 171 0.49 -20.48 5.63
CA THR A 171 1.40 -19.96 4.60
C THR A 171 1.67 -18.48 4.81
N ILE A 172 0.65 -17.71 5.15
CA ILE A 172 0.81 -16.26 5.41
C ILE A 172 1.60 -16.04 6.70
N ILE A 173 1.30 -16.80 7.76
CA ILE A 173 2.08 -16.73 9.01
C ILE A 173 3.56 -17.03 8.76
N PHE A 174 3.88 -18.09 8.01
CA PHE A 174 5.25 -18.40 7.65
C PHE A 174 5.89 -17.34 6.75
N THR A 175 5.14 -16.75 5.82
CA THR A 175 5.65 -15.66 4.97
C THR A 175 5.95 -14.42 5.81
N VAL A 176 5.07 -14.05 6.74
CA VAL A 176 5.29 -12.93 7.67
C VAL A 176 6.51 -13.18 8.54
N LEU A 177 6.59 -14.35 9.18
CA LEU A 177 7.72 -14.71 10.05
C LEU A 177 9.04 -14.75 9.27
N GLY A 178 9.06 -15.38 8.10
CA GLY A 178 10.21 -15.41 7.20
C GLY A 178 10.64 -14.01 6.76
N SER A 179 9.68 -13.14 6.45
CA SER A 179 9.93 -11.73 6.10
C SER A 179 10.58 -10.97 7.27
N VAL A 180 10.08 -11.17 8.50
CA VAL A 180 10.66 -10.54 9.70
C VAL A 180 12.10 -10.99 9.90
N ILE A 181 12.37 -12.30 9.83
CA ILE A 181 13.73 -12.85 9.97
C ILE A 181 14.65 -12.29 8.87
N TYR A 182 14.17 -12.26 7.62
CA TYR A 182 14.94 -11.74 6.48
C TYR A 182 15.30 -10.26 6.67
N VAL A 183 14.33 -9.42 7.06
CA VAL A 183 14.54 -7.98 7.33
C VAL A 183 15.55 -7.81 8.46
N VAL A 184 15.41 -8.55 9.56
CA VAL A 184 16.33 -8.46 10.71
C VAL A 184 17.76 -8.82 10.30
N VAL A 185 17.95 -9.90 9.55
CA VAL A 185 19.28 -10.31 9.05
C VAL A 185 19.87 -9.22 8.16
N LEU A 186 19.11 -8.69 7.21
CA LEU A 186 19.59 -7.61 6.33
C LEU A 186 19.93 -6.34 7.11
N LEU A 187 19.13 -5.98 8.12
CA LEU A 187 19.41 -4.82 8.96
C LEU A 187 20.66 -5.01 9.81
N ILE A 188 20.91 -6.21 10.34
CA ILE A 188 22.14 -6.51 11.06
C ILE A 188 23.35 -6.37 10.12
N LEU A 189 23.28 -6.93 8.91
CA LEU A 189 24.35 -6.82 7.92
C LEU A 189 24.60 -5.36 7.51
N LEU A 190 23.52 -4.58 7.30
CA LEU A 190 23.63 -3.15 7.02
C LEU A 190 24.27 -2.39 8.19
N THR A 191 23.88 -2.70 9.43
CA THR A 191 24.45 -2.09 10.65
C THR A 191 25.93 -2.36 10.76
N VAL A 192 26.36 -3.61 10.49
CA VAL A 192 27.78 -3.97 10.50
C VAL A 192 28.55 -3.23 9.42
N HIS A 193 27.97 -3.08 8.22
CA HIS A 193 28.58 -2.33 7.12
C HIS A 193 28.72 -0.83 7.44
N LEU A 194 27.71 -0.24 8.04
CA LEU A 194 27.70 1.18 8.40
C LEU A 194 28.35 1.46 9.78
N PHE A 195 28.96 0.43 10.42
CA PHE A 195 29.55 0.57 11.74
C PHE A 195 30.67 1.63 11.74
N GLY A 196 30.52 2.64 12.58
CA GLY A 196 31.42 3.80 12.66
C GLY A 196 31.00 5.04 11.87
N GLU A 197 30.12 4.92 10.88
CA GLU A 197 29.61 6.05 10.07
C GLU A 197 28.12 6.35 10.34
N SER A 198 27.39 5.41 10.91
CA SER A 198 25.94 5.53 11.09
C SER A 198 25.58 5.84 12.52
N SER A 199 24.78 6.88 12.66
CA SER A 199 24.04 7.16 13.87
C SER A 199 22.80 6.25 13.96
N LEU A 200 22.34 5.97 15.17
CA LEU A 200 21.17 5.11 15.45
C LEU A 200 19.91 5.55 14.70
N ASP A 201 19.78 6.85 14.40
CA ASP A 201 18.67 7.42 13.61
C ASP A 201 18.63 6.86 12.18
N LYS A 202 19.78 6.65 11.52
CA LYS A 202 19.84 6.06 10.16
C LYS A 202 19.36 4.62 10.17
N ILE A 203 19.80 3.81 11.13
CA ILE A 203 19.37 2.40 11.28
C ILE A 203 17.86 2.34 11.54
N PHE A 204 17.36 3.21 12.44
CA PHE A 204 15.94 3.28 12.76
C PHE A 204 15.10 3.68 11.54
N PHE A 205 15.60 4.59 10.71
CA PHE A 205 14.96 4.96 9.44
C PHE A 205 14.84 3.78 8.48
N TYR A 206 15.93 3.04 8.25
CA TYR A 206 15.88 1.82 7.42
C TYR A 206 14.91 0.77 7.98
N PHE A 207 14.86 0.63 9.30
CA PHE A 207 13.91 -0.27 9.95
C PHE A 207 12.46 0.14 9.64
N ILE A 208 12.11 1.41 9.81
CA ILE A 208 10.75 1.91 9.51
C ILE A 208 10.40 1.69 8.04
N LEU A 209 11.29 2.03 7.11
CA LEU A 209 11.07 1.82 5.68
C LEU A 209 10.85 0.34 5.36
N SER A 210 11.62 -0.55 5.96
CA SER A 210 11.46 -1.99 5.77
C SER A 210 10.12 -2.49 6.29
N VAL A 211 9.69 -2.05 7.48
CA VAL A 211 8.38 -2.40 8.05
C VAL A 211 7.24 -1.94 7.13
N ILE A 212 7.28 -0.69 6.65
CA ILE A 212 6.27 -0.16 5.73
C ILE A 212 6.25 -0.97 4.43
N LEU A 213 7.41 -1.24 3.83
CA LEU A 213 7.54 -2.00 2.59
C LEU A 213 6.90 -3.38 2.69
N TYR A 214 7.24 -4.16 3.74
CA TYR A 214 6.74 -5.51 3.90
C TYR A 214 5.27 -5.55 4.34
N ALA A 215 4.83 -4.63 5.20
CA ALA A 215 3.42 -4.52 5.57
C ALA A 215 2.54 -4.24 4.34
N VAL A 216 3.01 -3.34 3.47
CA VAL A 216 2.33 -3.03 2.20
C VAL A 216 2.37 -4.22 1.25
N ALA A 217 3.53 -4.87 1.07
CA ALA A 217 3.69 -6.02 0.18
C ALA A 217 2.72 -7.17 0.54
N ILE A 218 2.59 -7.47 1.82
CA ILE A 218 1.69 -8.51 2.34
C ILE A 218 0.23 -8.06 2.19
N GLY A 219 -0.12 -6.86 2.63
CA GLY A 219 -1.49 -6.34 2.59
C GLY A 219 -2.02 -6.11 1.17
N ALA A 220 -1.16 -5.82 0.20
CA ALA A 220 -1.54 -5.62 -1.20
C ALA A 220 -2.13 -6.89 -1.85
N ALA A 221 -1.86 -8.09 -1.32
CA ALA A 221 -2.44 -9.34 -1.81
C ALA A 221 -3.98 -9.36 -1.72
N GLU A 222 -4.56 -8.77 -0.67
CA GLU A 222 -6.03 -8.65 -0.56
C GLU A 222 -6.61 -7.72 -1.63
N PHE A 223 -5.94 -6.60 -1.91
CA PHE A 223 -6.36 -5.69 -2.98
C PHE A 223 -6.27 -6.35 -4.36
N GLN A 224 -5.31 -7.24 -4.56
CA GLN A 224 -5.19 -8.00 -5.80
C GLN A 224 -6.34 -9.00 -5.97
N LEU A 225 -6.73 -9.73 -4.91
CA LEU A 225 -7.92 -10.57 -4.93
C LEU A 225 -9.19 -9.72 -5.17
N LEU A 226 -9.30 -8.53 -4.53
CA LEU A 226 -10.41 -7.62 -4.75
C LEU A 226 -10.51 -7.18 -6.22
N ALA A 227 -9.39 -6.80 -6.82
CA ALA A 227 -9.35 -6.41 -8.22
C ALA A 227 -9.84 -7.56 -9.12
N TYR A 228 -9.32 -8.77 -8.92
CA TYR A 228 -9.77 -9.97 -9.62
C TYR A 228 -11.29 -10.18 -9.48
N CYS A 229 -11.82 -10.12 -8.25
CA CYS A 229 -13.24 -10.31 -7.98
C CYS A 229 -14.11 -9.25 -8.65
N LYS A 230 -13.72 -7.97 -8.63
CA LYS A 230 -14.46 -6.89 -9.29
C LYS A 230 -14.51 -7.03 -10.82
N TYR A 231 -13.46 -7.60 -11.45
CA TYR A 231 -13.46 -7.88 -12.88
C TYR A 231 -14.28 -9.12 -13.22
N LYS A 232 -14.17 -10.19 -12.43
CA LYS A 232 -14.79 -11.48 -12.72
C LYS A 232 -16.26 -11.53 -12.31
N PHE A 233 -16.62 -10.95 -11.15
CA PHE A 233 -17.97 -11.07 -10.57
C PHE A 233 -18.66 -9.71 -10.48
N PRO A 234 -19.75 -9.47 -11.26
CA PRO A 234 -20.50 -8.22 -11.22
C PRO A 234 -21.02 -7.85 -9.82
N SER A 235 -21.32 -8.84 -8.98
CA SER A 235 -21.86 -8.66 -7.63
C SER A 235 -20.89 -8.02 -6.63
N PHE A 236 -19.59 -7.99 -6.93
CA PHE A 236 -18.57 -7.27 -6.16
C PHE A 236 -18.54 -5.77 -6.48
N ASN A 237 -19.27 -5.35 -7.51
CA ASN A 237 -19.39 -3.96 -7.88
C ASN A 237 -20.64 -3.35 -7.23
N ILE A 238 -20.49 -2.17 -6.64
CA ILE A 238 -21.56 -1.44 -5.94
C ILE A 238 -22.24 -0.53 -6.96
N SER A 239 -23.59 -0.53 -7.01
CA SER A 239 -24.33 0.43 -7.81
C SER A 239 -24.34 1.81 -7.15
N TRP A 240 -24.50 2.88 -7.96
CA TRP A 240 -24.65 4.24 -7.41
C TRP A 240 -25.83 4.36 -6.45
N HIS A 241 -26.94 3.71 -6.76
CA HIS A 241 -28.14 3.73 -5.93
C HIS A 241 -27.90 3.09 -4.56
N ASP A 242 -27.22 1.94 -4.52
CA ASP A 242 -26.90 1.24 -3.25
C ASP A 242 -25.90 2.05 -2.42
N TYR A 243 -24.88 2.61 -3.06
CA TYR A 243 -23.92 3.49 -2.42
C TYR A 243 -24.58 4.70 -1.75
N ASP A 244 -25.43 5.44 -2.48
CA ASP A 244 -26.11 6.63 -1.95
C ASP A 244 -27.06 6.25 -0.80
N ARG A 245 -27.80 5.14 -0.93
CA ARG A 245 -28.66 4.61 0.14
C ARG A 245 -27.88 4.28 1.41
N GLU A 246 -26.74 3.61 1.29
CA GLU A 246 -25.91 3.27 2.46
C GLU A 246 -25.27 4.51 3.08
N LYS A 247 -24.80 5.44 2.28
CA LYS A 247 -24.25 6.72 2.75
C LYS A 247 -25.29 7.51 3.57
N ARG A 248 -26.52 7.62 3.08
CA ARG A 248 -27.61 8.28 3.82
C ARG A 248 -27.94 7.57 5.15
N LYS A 249 -27.88 6.23 5.19
CA LYS A 249 -28.07 5.47 6.44
C LYS A 249 -26.97 5.77 7.46
N ARG A 250 -25.71 5.84 7.02
CA ARG A 250 -24.55 6.17 7.89
C ARG A 250 -24.68 7.58 8.47
N LEU A 251 -25.04 8.57 7.66
CA LEU A 251 -25.24 9.95 8.10
C LEU A 251 -26.35 10.04 9.16
N LYS A 252 -27.53 9.44 8.92
CA LYS A 252 -28.63 9.41 9.90
C LYS A 252 -28.22 8.76 11.23
N LYS A 253 -27.38 7.71 11.20
CA LYS A 253 -26.87 7.06 12.40
C LYS A 253 -25.90 7.98 13.16
N TYR A 254 -25.05 8.71 12.45
CA TYR A 254 -24.14 9.68 13.02
C TYR A 254 -24.89 10.81 13.74
N ASP A 255 -25.89 11.41 13.08
CA ASP A 255 -26.70 12.48 13.64
C ASP A 255 -27.47 12.03 14.91
N ARG A 256 -28.03 10.80 14.90
CA ARG A 256 -28.68 10.23 16.08
C ARG A 256 -27.70 10.07 17.26
N ASN A 257 -26.47 9.63 17.00
CA ASN A 257 -25.45 9.46 18.03
C ASN A 257 -24.95 10.81 18.57
N ALA A 258 -24.78 11.81 17.71
CA ALA A 258 -24.41 13.17 18.09
C ALA A 258 -25.48 13.81 18.99
N ASN A 259 -26.76 13.64 18.64
CA ASN A 259 -27.88 14.15 19.44
C ASN A 259 -28.02 13.43 20.79
N LYS A 260 -27.74 12.13 20.86
CA LYS A 260 -27.69 11.38 22.14
C LYS A 260 -26.56 11.84 23.05
N LYS A 261 -25.39 12.19 22.48
CA LYS A 261 -24.29 12.75 23.29
C LYS A 261 -24.62 14.13 23.83
N LYS A 262 -25.22 15.02 23.02
CA LYS A 262 -25.65 16.33 23.49
C LYS A 262 -26.67 16.25 24.64
N LYS A 263 -27.65 15.31 24.55
CA LYS A 263 -28.64 15.08 25.63
C LYS A 263 -28.05 14.51 26.93
N LYS A 264 -26.87 13.89 26.89
CA LYS A 264 -26.20 13.38 28.10
C LYS A 264 -25.30 14.41 28.77
N MET A 265 -25.00 15.50 28.08
CA MET A 265 -24.12 16.59 28.56
C MET A 265 -24.92 17.82 29.01
N SER A 266 -26.20 17.86 28.75
CA SER A 266 -27.19 18.82 29.29
C SER A 266 -27.93 18.20 30.48
#